data_f008b99355eb89b60ef243a21ee395af
#
_entry.id   f008b99355eb89b60ef243a21ee395af
#
_cell.length_a   1.000
_cell.length_b   1.000
_cell.length_c   1.000
_cell.angle_alpha   90.00
_cell.angle_beta   90.00
_cell.angle_gamma   90.00
#
_symmetry.space_group_name_H-M   'P 1'
#
loop_
_entity.id
_entity.type
_entity.pdbx_description
1 polymer ?
#
loop_
_entity_poly.entity_id
_entity_poly.type
_entity_poly.pdbx_seq_one_letter_code
_entity_poly.pdbx_strand_id
1 'polypeptide(L)'
;MREHNVTRFIYSSSATVYGIPEKLPLVENMKTGQCTNPYGKTKYMVEEILKDLCSSDEAWSVISLRYFNPVGAHTSGLIGEDPNGIPNNLMPYIAQVSVGKREVLYVYGNDYDTPDGTGVRDYIHIMDLAIGHVKAMIYQKFKNPAGFKAINLGTGKGYSVLEVIHAFEKASGRKIPYKIVDRRPGDISVSYADASLANKELGWRATRNIDDMCIDAWNWQQNNPNGYKC
;
A
#
# COMPACT_ATOMS: atom_id res chain seq x y z
N MET A 1 -26.46 -5.01 -1.25
CA MET A 1 -26.35 -4.43 0.10
C MET A 1 -27.70 -3.83 0.54
N ARG A 2 -28.33 -2.94 -0.23
CA ARG A 2 -29.65 -2.35 0.13
C ARG A 2 -30.72 -3.42 0.44
N GLU A 3 -30.85 -4.44 -0.39
CA GLU A 3 -31.81 -5.55 -0.22
C GLU A 3 -31.66 -6.29 1.13
N HIS A 4 -30.47 -6.21 1.73
CA HIS A 4 -30.15 -6.87 3.01
C HIS A 4 -29.95 -5.88 4.16
N ASN A 5 -30.36 -4.62 3.98
CA ASN A 5 -30.19 -3.56 4.99
C ASN A 5 -28.75 -3.38 5.49
N VAL A 6 -27.76 -3.66 4.62
CA VAL A 6 -26.32 -3.45 4.90
C VAL A 6 -25.92 -2.12 4.29
N THR A 7 -25.73 -1.09 5.11
CA THR A 7 -25.41 0.28 4.70
C THR A 7 -24.02 0.73 5.15
N ARG A 8 -23.26 -0.14 5.83
CA ARG A 8 -21.87 0.12 6.23
C ARG A 8 -20.92 -0.54 5.26
N PHE A 9 -20.00 0.26 4.70
CA PHE A 9 -19.06 -0.24 3.71
C PHE A 9 -17.66 0.31 3.95
N ILE A 10 -16.65 -0.58 3.92
CA ILE A 10 -15.24 -0.20 3.93
C ILE A 10 -14.67 -0.51 2.55
N TYR A 11 -14.14 0.51 1.91
CA TYR A 11 -13.57 0.42 0.57
C TYR A 11 -12.05 0.43 0.62
N SER A 12 -11.45 -0.57 -0.01
CA SER A 12 -10.01 -0.69 -0.24
C SER A 12 -9.59 0.23 -1.39
N SER A 13 -9.34 1.49 -1.08
CA SER A 13 -8.84 2.48 -2.04
C SER A 13 -7.30 2.50 -2.08
N SER A 14 -6.71 3.49 -2.67
CA SER A 14 -5.26 3.61 -2.86
C SER A 14 -4.81 5.06 -2.86
N ALA A 15 -3.59 5.32 -2.42
CA ALA A 15 -2.93 6.61 -2.55
C ALA A 15 -2.77 7.06 -4.02
N THR A 16 -2.87 6.15 -4.99
CA THR A 16 -2.83 6.48 -6.42
C THR A 16 -3.96 7.40 -6.88
N VAL A 17 -5.05 7.54 -6.09
CA VAL A 17 -6.14 8.49 -6.37
C VAL A 17 -5.69 9.96 -6.31
N TYR A 18 -4.61 10.26 -5.60
CA TYR A 18 -4.04 11.62 -5.52
C TYR A 18 -3.33 12.04 -6.81
N GLY A 19 -2.85 11.06 -7.61
CA GLY A 19 -2.05 11.34 -8.80
C GLY A 19 -0.69 11.96 -8.47
N ILE A 20 -0.28 13.01 -9.20
CA ILE A 20 0.97 13.74 -8.94
C ILE A 20 0.72 14.70 -7.78
N PRO A 21 1.40 14.57 -6.64
CA PRO A 21 1.17 15.43 -5.49
C PRO A 21 1.74 16.83 -5.70
N GLU A 22 0.94 17.86 -5.38
CA GLU A 22 1.41 19.25 -5.35
C GLU A 22 2.31 19.52 -4.12
N LYS A 23 2.11 18.79 -3.05
CA LYS A 23 2.90 18.84 -1.81
C LYS A 23 2.87 17.52 -1.05
N LEU A 24 3.80 17.34 -0.14
CA LEU A 24 3.94 16.20 0.76
C LEU A 24 4.00 16.67 2.21
N PRO A 25 3.58 15.85 3.18
CA PRO A 25 2.92 14.52 3.02
C PRO A 25 1.52 14.63 2.42
N LEU A 26 1.02 13.50 1.85
CA LEU A 26 -0.34 13.42 1.31
C LEU A 26 -1.38 13.39 2.43
N VAL A 27 -2.36 14.31 2.39
CA VAL A 27 -3.48 14.40 3.33
C VAL A 27 -4.82 14.20 2.62
N GLU A 28 -5.84 13.72 3.33
CA GLU A 28 -7.11 13.24 2.75
C GLU A 28 -7.93 14.34 2.06
N ASN A 29 -7.76 15.61 2.43
CA ASN A 29 -8.45 16.76 1.84
C ASN A 29 -7.79 17.29 0.55
N MET A 30 -6.68 16.70 0.10
CA MET A 30 -6.08 17.03 -1.19
C MET A 30 -6.96 16.60 -2.35
N LYS A 31 -6.81 17.30 -3.48
CA LYS A 31 -7.47 16.94 -4.72
C LYS A 31 -7.14 15.52 -5.15
N THR A 32 -8.13 14.82 -5.68
CA THR A 32 -8.02 13.49 -6.27
C THR A 32 -8.49 13.51 -7.72
N GLY A 33 -8.21 12.42 -8.47
CA GLY A 33 -8.71 12.24 -9.84
C GLY A 33 -7.72 12.51 -10.95
N GLN A 34 -6.59 13.19 -10.69
CA GLN A 34 -5.50 13.34 -11.65
C GLN A 34 -4.59 12.10 -11.68
N CYS A 35 -5.20 10.92 -11.80
CA CYS A 35 -4.49 9.66 -11.70
C CYS A 35 -3.56 9.45 -12.90
N THR A 36 -2.33 9.02 -12.64
CA THR A 36 -1.28 8.80 -13.64
C THR A 36 -1.35 7.44 -14.33
N ASN A 37 -2.24 6.55 -13.86
CA ASN A 37 -2.39 5.20 -14.39
C ASN A 37 -3.85 4.70 -14.27
N PRO A 38 -4.24 3.67 -15.07
CA PRO A 38 -5.61 3.13 -15.07
C PRO A 38 -6.05 2.57 -13.72
N TYR A 39 -5.15 1.94 -12.95
CA TYR A 39 -5.48 1.42 -11.62
C TYR A 39 -5.92 2.53 -10.67
N GLY A 40 -5.15 3.63 -10.56
CA GLY A 40 -5.54 4.78 -9.77
C GLY A 40 -6.88 5.35 -10.21
N LYS A 41 -7.13 5.41 -11.53
CA LYS A 41 -8.38 5.89 -12.07
C LYS A 41 -9.58 5.02 -11.67
N THR A 42 -9.45 3.70 -11.68
CA THR A 42 -10.53 2.80 -11.22
C THR A 42 -10.83 3.02 -9.73
N LYS A 43 -9.82 3.19 -8.88
CA LYS A 43 -10.02 3.48 -7.46
C LYS A 43 -10.70 4.82 -7.24
N TYR A 44 -10.29 5.85 -7.95
CA TYR A 44 -10.92 7.16 -7.92
C TYR A 44 -12.39 7.11 -8.36
N MET A 45 -12.71 6.45 -9.50
CA MET A 45 -14.09 6.33 -9.97
C MET A 45 -15.00 5.68 -8.94
N VAL A 46 -14.54 4.65 -8.23
CA VAL A 46 -15.31 4.01 -7.16
C VAL A 46 -15.50 4.95 -5.97
N GLU A 47 -14.48 5.76 -5.59
CA GLU A 47 -14.67 6.78 -4.54
C GLU A 47 -15.76 7.79 -4.91
N GLU A 48 -15.81 8.26 -6.16
CA GLU A 48 -16.87 9.18 -6.63
C GLU A 48 -18.27 8.53 -6.57
N ILE A 49 -18.40 7.29 -7.07
CA ILE A 49 -19.67 6.54 -6.97
C ILE A 49 -20.10 6.41 -5.50
N LEU A 50 -19.18 6.13 -4.59
CA LEU A 50 -19.49 5.97 -3.17
C LEU A 50 -19.84 7.31 -2.49
N LYS A 51 -19.26 8.42 -2.92
CA LYS A 51 -19.63 9.78 -2.48
C LYS A 51 -21.07 10.11 -2.91
N ASP A 52 -21.40 9.87 -4.19
CA ASP A 52 -22.73 10.10 -4.72
C ASP A 52 -23.78 9.22 -4.03
N LEU A 53 -23.44 7.95 -3.77
CA LEU A 53 -24.30 7.04 -3.01
C LEU A 53 -24.60 7.60 -1.61
N CYS A 54 -23.58 8.06 -0.88
CA CYS A 54 -23.75 8.66 0.44
C CYS A 54 -24.53 9.98 0.39
N SER A 55 -24.36 10.77 -0.67
CA SER A 55 -25.13 12.01 -0.86
C SER A 55 -26.61 11.76 -1.17
N SER A 56 -26.92 10.63 -1.80
CA SER A 56 -28.30 10.26 -2.15
C SER A 56 -29.10 9.64 -1.00
N ASP A 57 -28.43 9.15 0.05
CA ASP A 57 -29.08 8.40 1.13
C ASP A 57 -28.20 8.43 2.39
N GLU A 58 -28.62 9.19 3.40
CA GLU A 58 -27.89 9.41 4.67
C GLU A 58 -27.74 8.14 5.53
N ALA A 59 -28.44 7.04 5.20
CA ALA A 59 -28.26 5.77 5.87
C ALA A 59 -26.88 5.14 5.60
N TRP A 60 -26.20 5.56 4.51
CA TRP A 60 -24.89 5.01 4.16
C TRP A 60 -23.77 5.59 5.02
N SER A 61 -22.91 4.68 5.45
CA SER A 61 -21.64 4.96 6.12
C SER A 61 -20.52 4.28 5.34
N VAL A 62 -19.69 5.08 4.67
CA VAL A 62 -18.61 4.56 3.83
C VAL A 62 -17.25 5.09 4.33
N ILE A 63 -16.31 4.19 4.61
CA ILE A 63 -14.92 4.53 4.88
C ILE A 63 -14.07 4.04 3.72
N SER A 64 -13.41 4.97 3.03
CA SER A 64 -12.43 4.68 1.98
C SER A 64 -11.03 4.69 2.57
N LEU A 65 -10.42 3.53 2.70
CA LEU A 65 -9.06 3.39 3.20
C LEU A 65 -8.07 3.52 2.03
N ARG A 66 -7.33 4.62 1.97
CA ARG A 66 -6.32 4.89 0.95
C ARG A 66 -4.99 4.31 1.38
N TYR A 67 -4.66 3.12 0.85
CA TYR A 67 -3.39 2.46 1.16
C TYR A 67 -2.23 3.10 0.41
N PHE A 68 -1.08 3.12 1.06
CA PHE A 68 0.19 3.33 0.39
C PHE A 68 0.71 1.99 -0.13
N ASN A 69 1.92 1.58 0.10
CA ASN A 69 2.47 0.36 -0.50
C ASN A 69 2.48 -0.81 0.50
N PRO A 70 1.45 -1.68 0.54
CA PRO A 70 1.46 -2.83 1.44
C PRO A 70 2.58 -3.81 1.09
N VAL A 71 3.33 -4.23 2.11
CA VAL A 71 4.43 -5.19 1.98
C VAL A 71 4.55 -6.03 3.26
N GLY A 72 5.47 -7.01 3.25
CA GLY A 72 5.64 -7.93 4.36
C GLY A 72 4.71 -9.13 4.25
N ALA A 73 4.66 -9.91 5.31
CA ALA A 73 3.86 -11.11 5.43
C ALA A 73 3.40 -11.31 6.88
N HIS A 74 2.62 -12.33 7.16
CA HIS A 74 2.36 -12.72 8.54
C HIS A 74 3.62 -13.32 9.18
N THR A 75 3.90 -12.96 10.42
CA THR A 75 5.11 -13.37 11.17
C THR A 75 5.31 -14.88 11.26
N SER A 76 4.22 -15.67 11.14
CA SER A 76 4.30 -17.13 11.10
C SER A 76 4.98 -17.71 9.86
N GLY A 77 5.14 -16.92 8.78
CA GLY A 77 5.59 -17.43 7.48
C GLY A 77 4.60 -18.37 6.78
N LEU A 78 3.33 -18.43 7.23
CA LEU A 78 2.27 -19.25 6.63
C LEU A 78 1.38 -18.47 5.66
N ILE A 79 1.33 -17.15 5.80
CA ILE A 79 0.51 -16.26 4.97
C ILE A 79 1.40 -15.17 4.41
N GLY A 80 1.42 -15.04 3.09
CA GLY A 80 2.21 -14.02 2.38
C GLY A 80 1.70 -13.78 0.97
N GLU A 81 2.42 -12.99 0.19
CA GLU A 81 2.07 -12.64 -1.18
C GLU A 81 2.63 -13.66 -2.17
N ASP A 82 1.75 -14.28 -2.94
CA ASP A 82 2.10 -15.25 -3.99
C ASP A 82 1.49 -14.82 -5.33
N PRO A 83 2.12 -13.89 -6.05
CA PRO A 83 1.58 -13.37 -7.30
C PRO A 83 1.69 -14.38 -8.43
N ASN A 84 0.64 -14.49 -9.23
CA ASN A 84 0.65 -15.25 -10.47
C ASN A 84 1.54 -14.55 -11.53
N GLY A 85 2.55 -15.24 -12.03
CA GLY A 85 3.45 -14.74 -13.07
C GLY A 85 4.55 -13.81 -12.54
N ILE A 86 4.85 -12.74 -13.31
CA ILE A 86 5.87 -11.77 -12.93
C ILE A 86 5.28 -10.76 -11.95
N PRO A 87 5.87 -10.59 -10.74
CA PRO A 87 5.37 -9.60 -9.80
C PRO A 87 5.46 -8.17 -10.35
N ASN A 88 4.39 -7.42 -10.19
CA ASN A 88 4.39 -5.98 -10.51
C ASN A 88 4.88 -5.11 -9.34
N ASN A 89 4.80 -5.65 -8.11
CA ASN A 89 5.22 -4.98 -6.89
C ASN A 89 6.68 -5.29 -6.54
N LEU A 90 7.35 -4.33 -5.91
CA LEU A 90 8.79 -4.40 -5.60
C LEU A 90 9.12 -5.58 -4.65
N MET A 91 8.42 -5.68 -3.51
CA MET A 91 8.77 -6.65 -2.46
C MET A 91 8.68 -8.11 -2.94
N PRO A 92 7.59 -8.59 -3.58
CA PRO A 92 7.55 -9.96 -4.07
C PRO A 92 8.55 -10.22 -5.21
N TYR A 93 8.91 -9.19 -6.00
CA TYR A 93 9.96 -9.33 -7.00
C TYR A 93 11.33 -9.55 -6.35
N ILE A 94 11.69 -8.72 -5.35
CA ILE A 94 12.92 -8.90 -4.56
C ILE A 94 12.95 -10.30 -3.93
N ALA A 95 11.84 -10.72 -3.32
CA ALA A 95 11.72 -12.03 -2.69
C ALA A 95 11.96 -13.19 -3.69
N GLN A 96 11.41 -13.11 -4.90
CA GLN A 96 11.65 -14.10 -5.95
C GLN A 96 13.11 -14.11 -6.47
N VAL A 97 13.76 -12.94 -6.54
CA VAL A 97 15.19 -12.85 -6.88
C VAL A 97 16.03 -13.49 -5.79
N SER A 98 15.72 -13.24 -4.52
CA SER A 98 16.50 -13.74 -3.38
C SER A 98 16.52 -15.28 -3.27
N VAL A 99 15.49 -15.97 -3.75
CA VAL A 99 15.44 -17.45 -3.80
C VAL A 99 15.88 -18.03 -5.15
N GLY A 100 16.36 -17.18 -6.08
CA GLY A 100 16.83 -17.62 -7.39
C GLY A 100 15.74 -17.94 -8.41
N LYS A 101 14.46 -17.65 -8.11
CA LYS A 101 13.35 -17.83 -9.05
C LYS A 101 13.45 -16.83 -10.22
N ARG A 102 14.18 -15.72 -10.01
CA ARG A 102 14.53 -14.72 -11.02
C ARG A 102 15.99 -14.34 -10.91
N GLU A 103 16.61 -14.03 -12.04
CA GLU A 103 18.03 -13.72 -12.11
C GLU A 103 18.36 -12.32 -11.61
N VAL A 104 17.49 -11.33 -11.85
CA VAL A 104 17.77 -9.92 -11.62
C VAL A 104 16.50 -9.13 -11.36
N LEU A 105 16.60 -8.12 -10.49
CA LEU A 105 15.57 -7.12 -10.27
C LEU A 105 15.76 -5.94 -11.22
N TYR A 106 14.69 -5.43 -11.84
CA TYR A 106 14.74 -4.19 -12.60
C TYR A 106 14.30 -3.01 -11.73
N VAL A 107 15.20 -2.02 -11.58
CA VAL A 107 14.96 -0.75 -10.89
C VAL A 107 14.63 0.31 -11.95
N TYR A 108 13.42 0.85 -11.88
CA TYR A 108 12.88 1.76 -12.89
C TYR A 108 13.22 3.22 -12.57
N GLY A 109 14.20 3.77 -13.29
CA GLY A 109 14.71 5.13 -13.12
C GLY A 109 15.73 5.26 -11.98
N ASN A 110 16.73 6.09 -12.21
CA ASN A 110 17.75 6.52 -11.22
C ASN A 110 18.01 8.02 -11.30
N ASP A 111 17.09 8.74 -11.92
CA ASP A 111 17.21 10.16 -12.24
C ASP A 111 16.03 10.97 -11.64
N TYR A 112 15.31 10.39 -10.65
CA TYR A 112 14.33 11.12 -9.87
C TYR A 112 15.03 12.12 -8.93
N ASP A 113 14.34 13.22 -8.62
CA ASP A 113 14.77 14.18 -7.60
C ASP A 113 14.55 13.57 -6.19
N THR A 114 15.45 12.64 -5.82
CA THR A 114 15.45 11.88 -4.58
C THR A 114 16.92 11.59 -4.18
N PRO A 115 17.21 11.25 -2.92
CA PRO A 115 18.60 11.11 -2.45
C PRO A 115 19.46 10.13 -3.24
N ASP A 116 18.90 9.05 -3.78
CA ASP A 116 19.63 8.04 -4.55
C ASP A 116 19.15 7.93 -6.02
N GLY A 117 18.29 8.86 -6.43
CA GLY A 117 17.74 8.92 -7.78
C GLY A 117 16.60 7.93 -8.04
N THR A 118 16.27 7.02 -7.12
CA THR A 118 15.18 6.06 -7.28
C THR A 118 13.87 6.55 -6.64
N GLY A 119 12.73 5.99 -7.06
CA GLY A 119 11.43 6.41 -6.56
C GLY A 119 11.27 6.11 -5.05
N VAL A 120 10.67 7.06 -4.31
CA VAL A 120 10.42 6.96 -2.87
C VAL A 120 8.94 6.67 -2.60
N ARG A 121 8.67 5.63 -1.80
CA ARG A 121 7.30 5.22 -1.43
C ARG A 121 7.18 4.99 0.07
N ASP A 122 5.98 5.23 0.58
CA ASP A 122 5.59 4.83 1.94
C ASP A 122 5.19 3.35 1.91
N TYR A 123 6.00 2.50 2.52
CA TYR A 123 5.71 1.09 2.66
C TYR A 123 5.03 0.85 4.00
N ILE A 124 3.92 0.12 3.99
CA ILE A 124 3.15 -0.24 5.17
C ILE A 124 3.13 -1.77 5.34
N HIS A 125 3.38 -2.23 6.55
CA HIS A 125 3.31 -3.66 6.84
C HIS A 125 1.88 -4.17 6.68
N ILE A 126 1.71 -5.32 6.00
CA ILE A 126 0.38 -5.90 5.73
C ILE A 126 -0.43 -6.15 7.02
N MET A 127 0.22 -6.49 8.14
CA MET A 127 -0.45 -6.67 9.43
C MET A 127 -0.95 -5.35 10.01
N ASP A 128 -0.20 -4.25 9.87
CA ASP A 128 -0.67 -2.92 10.29
C ASP A 128 -1.86 -2.48 9.43
N LEU A 129 -1.82 -2.76 8.13
CA LEU A 129 -2.94 -2.51 7.23
C LEU A 129 -4.19 -3.30 7.64
N ALA A 130 -4.05 -4.60 7.93
CA ALA A 130 -5.16 -5.44 8.39
C ALA A 130 -5.77 -4.92 9.70
N ILE A 131 -4.93 -4.51 10.65
CA ILE A 131 -5.37 -3.86 11.90
C ILE A 131 -6.13 -2.57 11.60
N GLY A 132 -5.69 -1.77 10.61
CA GLY A 132 -6.39 -0.57 10.14
C GLY A 132 -7.82 -0.85 9.67
N HIS A 133 -8.04 -1.95 8.95
CA HIS A 133 -9.38 -2.39 8.55
C HIS A 133 -10.26 -2.76 9.75
N VAL A 134 -9.72 -3.54 10.69
CA VAL A 134 -10.45 -3.90 11.91
C VAL A 134 -10.81 -2.65 12.72
N LYS A 135 -9.89 -1.68 12.84
CA LYS A 135 -10.16 -0.41 13.51
C LYS A 135 -11.24 0.41 12.80
N ALA A 136 -11.24 0.43 11.47
CA ALA A 136 -12.29 1.10 10.68
C ALA A 136 -13.66 0.42 10.88
N MET A 137 -13.72 -0.92 10.93
CA MET A 137 -14.95 -1.66 11.24
C MET A 137 -15.48 -1.31 12.65
N ILE A 138 -14.60 -1.28 13.63
CA ILE A 138 -14.95 -0.92 15.03
C ILE A 138 -15.47 0.53 15.08
N TYR A 139 -14.79 1.46 14.39
CA TYR A 139 -15.21 2.85 14.30
C TYR A 139 -16.60 2.99 13.69
N GLN A 140 -16.87 2.33 12.54
CA GLN A 140 -18.20 2.32 11.93
C GLN A 140 -19.26 1.73 12.86
N LYS A 141 -18.94 0.65 13.59
CA LYS A 141 -19.87 -0.01 14.50
C LYS A 141 -20.32 0.91 15.63
N PHE A 142 -19.38 1.63 16.25
CA PHE A 142 -19.65 2.39 17.47
C PHE A 142 -19.93 3.88 17.24
N LYS A 143 -19.34 4.49 16.23
CA LYS A 143 -19.55 5.91 15.89
C LYS A 143 -20.59 6.13 14.83
N ASN A 144 -20.83 5.11 13.99
CA ASN A 144 -21.78 5.14 12.87
C ASN A 144 -21.75 6.47 12.08
N PRO A 145 -20.58 6.90 11.57
CA PRO A 145 -20.48 8.16 10.86
C PRO A 145 -21.29 8.07 9.58
N ALA A 146 -22.24 8.98 9.37
CA ALA A 146 -22.97 9.07 8.11
C ALA A 146 -22.06 9.60 6.99
N GLY A 147 -22.35 9.22 5.77
CA GLY A 147 -21.67 9.72 4.58
C GLY A 147 -20.34 9.03 4.27
N PHE A 148 -19.56 9.69 3.41
CA PHE A 148 -18.27 9.21 2.90
C PHE A 148 -17.11 9.84 3.67
N LYS A 149 -16.16 9.01 4.12
CA LYS A 149 -14.92 9.46 4.75
C LYS A 149 -13.71 8.72 4.17
N ALA A 150 -12.74 9.46 3.60
CA ALA A 150 -11.46 8.89 3.23
C ALA A 150 -10.49 8.93 4.42
N ILE A 151 -9.63 7.90 4.55
CA ILE A 151 -8.60 7.81 5.60
C ILE A 151 -7.34 7.18 4.99
N ASN A 152 -6.20 7.84 5.14
CA ASN A 152 -4.91 7.34 4.70
C ASN A 152 -4.38 6.27 5.67
N LEU A 153 -3.91 5.16 5.13
CA LEU A 153 -3.17 4.14 5.88
C LEU A 153 -1.75 4.03 5.32
N GLY A 154 -0.82 4.68 5.98
CA GLY A 154 0.60 4.71 5.70
C GLY A 154 1.41 4.88 6.97
N THR A 155 2.73 4.88 6.86
CA THR A 155 3.67 5.05 7.99
C THR A 155 4.06 6.50 8.20
N GLY A 156 3.89 7.35 7.18
CA GLY A 156 4.39 8.72 7.14
C GLY A 156 5.88 8.80 6.79
N LYS A 157 6.51 7.68 6.46
CA LYS A 157 7.92 7.60 6.09
C LYS A 157 8.08 6.99 4.70
N GLY A 158 8.80 7.70 3.84
CA GLY A 158 9.19 7.19 2.53
C GLY A 158 10.50 6.42 2.58
N TYR A 159 10.61 5.39 1.76
CA TYR A 159 11.86 4.67 1.48
C TYR A 159 12.06 4.59 -0.02
N SER A 160 13.30 4.75 -0.47
CA SER A 160 13.69 4.57 -1.86
C SER A 160 13.72 3.09 -2.24
N VAL A 161 13.74 2.82 -3.56
CA VAL A 161 13.87 1.43 -4.03
C VAL A 161 15.17 0.79 -3.56
N LEU A 162 16.30 1.54 -3.58
CA LEU A 162 17.59 1.02 -3.13
C LEU A 162 17.63 0.79 -1.61
N GLU A 163 16.99 1.67 -0.82
CA GLU A 163 16.85 1.45 0.63
C GLU A 163 16.09 0.15 0.94
N VAL A 164 15.02 -0.14 0.19
CA VAL A 164 14.26 -1.40 0.36
C VAL A 164 15.11 -2.61 -0.04
N ILE A 165 15.86 -2.53 -1.14
CA ILE A 165 16.79 -3.59 -1.54
C ILE A 165 17.80 -3.88 -0.42
N HIS A 166 18.46 -2.85 0.10
CA HIS A 166 19.45 -2.99 1.18
C HIS A 166 18.83 -3.55 2.47
N ALA A 167 17.63 -3.10 2.84
CA ALA A 167 16.91 -3.66 3.99
C ALA A 167 16.58 -5.15 3.80
N PHE A 168 16.18 -5.55 2.58
CA PHE A 168 15.91 -6.96 2.28
C PHE A 168 17.20 -7.80 2.23
N GLU A 169 18.30 -7.28 1.69
CA GLU A 169 19.62 -7.94 1.75
C GLU A 169 20.05 -8.22 3.19
N LYS A 170 19.86 -7.23 4.08
CA LYS A 170 20.14 -7.36 5.51
C LYS A 170 19.25 -8.44 6.16
N ALA A 171 17.97 -8.46 5.87
CA ALA A 171 17.01 -9.42 6.44
C ALA A 171 17.23 -10.84 5.96
N SER A 172 17.57 -11.02 4.67
CA SER A 172 17.75 -12.34 4.04
C SER A 172 19.16 -12.90 4.13
N GLY A 173 20.17 -12.04 4.36
CA GLY A 173 21.59 -12.38 4.21
C GLY A 173 22.02 -12.68 2.77
N ARG A 174 21.18 -12.34 1.78
CA ARG A 174 21.42 -12.62 0.36
C ARG A 174 21.58 -11.33 -0.43
N LYS A 175 22.50 -11.33 -1.39
CA LYS A 175 22.62 -10.23 -2.35
C LYS A 175 21.47 -10.28 -3.36
N ILE A 176 20.96 -9.10 -3.70
CA ILE A 176 19.91 -8.91 -4.68
C ILE A 176 20.51 -8.24 -5.93
N PRO A 177 20.85 -9.02 -6.97
CA PRO A 177 21.31 -8.43 -8.22
C PRO A 177 20.22 -7.57 -8.84
N TYR A 178 20.54 -6.34 -9.21
CA TYR A 178 19.60 -5.45 -9.89
C TYR A 178 20.23 -4.74 -11.10
N LYS A 179 19.36 -4.31 -12.03
CA LYS A 179 19.73 -3.47 -13.17
C LYS A 179 18.81 -2.25 -13.19
N ILE A 180 19.40 -1.08 -13.39
CA ILE A 180 18.66 0.15 -13.59
C ILE A 180 18.20 0.18 -15.04
N VAL A 181 16.92 0.51 -15.24
CA VAL A 181 16.27 0.67 -16.53
C VAL A 181 15.49 1.98 -16.57
N ASP A 182 14.96 2.36 -17.72
CA ASP A 182 14.18 3.58 -17.89
C ASP A 182 12.98 3.65 -16.95
N ARG A 183 12.51 4.87 -16.62
CA ARG A 183 11.32 5.09 -15.81
C ARG A 183 10.10 4.42 -16.41
N ARG A 184 9.23 3.88 -15.57
CA ARG A 184 7.90 3.45 -16.03
C ARG A 184 7.01 4.67 -16.27
N PRO A 185 6.21 4.69 -17.33
CA PRO A 185 5.21 5.74 -17.55
C PRO A 185 4.24 5.82 -16.36
N GLY A 186 4.01 7.04 -15.87
CA GLY A 186 3.09 7.31 -14.77
C GLY A 186 3.65 7.12 -13.37
N ASP A 187 4.92 6.72 -13.21
CA ASP A 187 5.58 6.70 -11.89
C ASP A 187 5.90 8.13 -11.43
N ILE A 188 5.69 8.39 -10.14
CA ILE A 188 6.00 9.66 -9.47
C ILE A 188 7.27 9.51 -8.62
N SER A 189 7.99 10.62 -8.39
CA SER A 189 9.25 10.59 -7.63
C SER A 189 9.05 10.19 -6.18
N VAL A 190 8.12 10.84 -5.46
CA VAL A 190 7.93 10.66 -4.01
C VAL A 190 6.45 10.57 -3.67
N SER A 191 6.11 9.62 -2.78
CA SER A 191 4.75 9.50 -2.22
C SER A 191 4.82 8.92 -0.81
N TYR A 192 4.32 9.67 0.20
CA TYR A 192 4.14 9.22 1.57
C TYR A 192 2.98 9.93 2.26
N ALA A 193 2.40 9.26 3.26
CA ALA A 193 1.18 9.65 3.95
C ALA A 193 1.40 10.70 5.04
N ASP A 194 0.36 11.49 5.29
CA ASP A 194 0.02 11.90 6.64
C ASP A 194 -1.06 10.94 7.17
N ALA A 195 -0.76 10.21 8.23
CA ALA A 195 -1.67 9.27 8.87
C ALA A 195 -2.32 9.83 10.15
N SER A 196 -2.26 11.14 10.36
CA SER A 196 -2.79 11.80 11.56
C SER A 196 -4.28 11.58 11.72
N LEU A 197 -5.04 11.57 10.61
CA LEU A 197 -6.49 11.32 10.63
C LEU A 197 -6.81 9.89 11.08
N ALA A 198 -6.05 8.89 10.61
CA ALA A 198 -6.21 7.51 11.05
C ALA A 198 -5.95 7.36 12.56
N ASN A 199 -4.93 8.04 13.08
CA ASN A 199 -4.66 8.04 14.52
C ASN A 199 -5.81 8.71 15.30
N LYS A 200 -6.28 9.87 14.88
CA LYS A 200 -7.34 10.63 15.52
C LYS A 200 -8.68 9.89 15.53
N GLU A 201 -9.10 9.37 14.39
CA GLU A 201 -10.44 8.80 14.19
C GLU A 201 -10.50 7.31 14.60
N LEU A 202 -9.48 6.54 14.22
CA LEU A 202 -9.47 5.10 14.41
C LEU A 202 -8.65 4.64 15.62
N GLY A 203 -7.87 5.54 16.24
CA GLY A 203 -6.85 5.16 17.23
C GLY A 203 -5.83 4.19 16.64
N TRP A 204 -5.49 4.39 15.35
CA TRP A 204 -4.58 3.53 14.60
C TRP A 204 -3.33 4.27 14.17
N ARG A 205 -2.21 3.59 14.25
CA ARG A 205 -0.94 3.98 13.64
C ARG A 205 -0.17 2.74 13.22
N ALA A 206 0.64 2.86 12.17
CA ALA A 206 1.60 1.83 11.82
C ALA A 206 2.66 1.69 12.91
N THR A 207 3.04 0.47 13.23
CA THR A 207 4.00 0.16 14.31
C THR A 207 5.23 -0.59 13.81
N ARG A 208 5.16 -1.20 12.63
CA ARG A 208 6.24 -1.98 12.02
C ARG A 208 7.01 -1.13 11.03
N ASN A 209 8.32 -1.27 11.05
CA ASN A 209 9.25 -0.56 10.17
C ASN A 209 9.65 -1.40 8.95
N ILE A 210 10.54 -0.89 8.08
CA ILE A 210 10.97 -1.56 6.87
C ILE A 210 11.76 -2.85 7.15
N ASP A 211 12.53 -2.89 8.25
CA ASP A 211 13.25 -4.11 8.64
C ASP A 211 12.25 -5.22 8.99
N ASP A 212 11.20 -4.93 9.77
CA ASP A 212 10.13 -5.88 10.10
C ASP A 212 9.43 -6.40 8.83
N MET A 213 9.12 -5.50 7.89
CA MET A 213 8.50 -5.82 6.61
C MET A 213 9.36 -6.79 5.78
N CYS A 214 10.67 -6.53 5.72
CA CYS A 214 11.62 -7.37 4.99
C CYS A 214 11.82 -8.73 5.66
N ILE A 215 11.93 -8.76 7.01
CA ILE A 215 12.08 -10.00 7.77
C ILE A 215 10.87 -10.91 7.55
N ASP A 216 9.66 -10.38 7.68
CA ASP A 216 8.45 -11.20 7.54
C ASP A 216 8.22 -11.63 6.08
N ALA A 217 8.52 -10.77 5.09
CA ALA A 217 8.48 -11.14 3.68
C ALA A 217 9.50 -12.26 3.35
N TRP A 218 10.72 -12.15 3.90
CA TRP A 218 11.74 -13.18 3.75
C TRP A 218 11.34 -14.50 4.42
N ASN A 219 10.82 -14.44 5.66
CA ASN A 219 10.32 -15.62 6.36
C ASN A 219 9.25 -16.37 5.55
N TRP A 220 8.30 -15.65 4.96
CA TRP A 220 7.32 -16.23 4.04
C TRP A 220 8.00 -16.87 2.83
N GLN A 221 8.84 -16.15 2.10
CA GLN A 221 9.42 -16.60 0.84
C GLN A 221 10.34 -17.81 1.01
N GLN A 222 11.16 -17.85 2.07
CA GLN A 222 12.05 -19.00 2.32
C GLN A 222 11.29 -20.27 2.69
N ASN A 223 10.16 -20.14 3.40
CA ASN A 223 9.31 -21.28 3.77
C ASN A 223 8.41 -21.74 2.61
N ASN A 224 8.16 -20.86 1.65
CA ASN A 224 7.29 -21.10 0.50
C ASN A 224 7.97 -20.66 -0.81
N PRO A 225 9.09 -21.28 -1.21
CA PRO A 225 9.87 -20.85 -2.37
C PRO A 225 9.08 -20.94 -3.69
N ASN A 226 8.09 -21.82 -3.75
CA ASN A 226 7.21 -22.03 -4.90
C ASN A 226 5.79 -21.48 -4.70
N GLY A 227 5.57 -20.66 -3.67
CA GLY A 227 4.26 -20.15 -3.31
C GLY A 227 3.44 -21.12 -2.46
N TYR A 228 2.12 -20.92 -2.42
CA TYR A 228 1.22 -21.81 -1.72
C TYR A 228 1.27 -23.22 -2.36
N LYS A 229 1.32 -24.25 -1.52
CA LYS A 229 1.17 -25.63 -1.99
C LYS A 229 -0.30 -25.83 -2.38
N CYS A 230 -0.55 -26.10 -3.66
CA CYS A 230 -1.85 -26.56 -4.15
C CYS A 230 -1.98 -28.07 -3.91
#